data_40abb0f4ce0c5c7ba6f6b9ab2a2c4c10
#
_entry.id   40abb0f4ce0c5c7ba6f6b9ab2a2c4c10
#
_cell.length_a   1.000
_cell.length_b   1.000
_cell.length_c   1.000
_cell.angle_alpha   90.00
_cell.angle_beta   90.00
_cell.angle_gamma   90.00
#
_symmetry.space_group_name_H-M   'P 1'
#
loop_
_entity.id
_entity.type
_entity.pdbx_description
1 polymer ?
#
loop_
_entity_poly.entity_id
_entity_poly.type
_entity_poly.pdbx_seq_one_letter_code
_entity_poly.pdbx_strand_id
1 'polypeptide(L)'
;MTYSAYTCGCPLCAGKVTPEHAGSSNLPPAPATPVVTNSFTGDYRIDTLLEDLSYRWNSATSLGSPVTVTYSFMTAKPVYGGTDSGGDTGFTAFTAQQQQATREVFARLGSELGLSFREVADSASQYGQIRLGNNTQQSSAGYAYLPNSTGDDKAGDVWLDSSTPANLTQLAQGSYAWATLVHEIGHALGLKHPGNYNAGETSDAAARGNFLGAQEDNT
;
A
#
# COMPACT_ATOMS: atom_id res chain seq x y z
N MET A 1 11.64 15.54 5.03
CA MET A 1 11.65 14.42 4.04
C MET A 1 10.24 14.27 3.55
N THR A 2 10.03 14.49 2.28
CA THR A 2 8.72 14.40 1.64
C THR A 2 8.45 12.94 1.31
N TYR A 3 7.41 12.37 1.89
CA TYR A 3 6.97 11.01 1.59
C TYR A 3 6.16 11.02 0.29
N SER A 4 6.56 10.18 -0.65
CA SER A 4 5.84 10.00 -1.89
C SER A 4 4.79 8.90 -1.69
N ALA A 5 3.55 9.23 -1.91
CA ALA A 5 2.56 8.21 -2.19
C ALA A 5 2.78 7.79 -3.65
N TYR A 6 2.84 6.50 -3.89
CA TYR A 6 3.04 6.00 -5.24
C TYR A 6 1.73 6.05 -5.98
N THR A 7 1.69 6.91 -6.97
CA THR A 7 0.66 6.87 -8.00
C THR A 7 1.24 6.26 -9.24
N CYS A 8 0.64 5.23 -9.64
CA CYS A 8 0.97 4.46 -10.79
C CYS A 8 0.48 5.17 -12.06
N GLY A 9 1.38 5.36 -13.02
CA GLY A 9 1.02 5.72 -14.40
C GLY A 9 0.50 4.53 -15.21
N CYS A 10 0.27 3.38 -14.58
CA CYS A 10 -0.33 2.24 -15.25
C CYS A 10 -1.85 2.42 -15.35
N PRO A 11 -2.54 1.74 -16.30
CA PRO A 11 -4.00 1.83 -16.43
C PRO A 11 -4.77 1.46 -15.16
N LEU A 12 -4.13 0.75 -14.21
CA LEU A 12 -4.72 0.36 -12.94
C LEU A 12 -4.69 1.47 -11.89
N CYS A 13 -3.69 2.35 -11.93
CA CYS A 13 -3.50 3.40 -10.94
C CYS A 13 -3.07 4.77 -11.52
N ALA A 14 -3.51 5.16 -12.70
CA ALA A 14 -3.11 6.41 -13.33
C ALA A 14 -3.61 7.64 -12.56
N GLY A 15 -2.70 8.27 -11.85
CA GLY A 15 -2.73 9.70 -11.52
C GLY A 15 -3.29 10.12 -10.17
N LYS A 16 -2.48 10.77 -9.49
CA LYS A 16 -2.50 11.76 -8.41
C LYS A 16 -1.99 11.30 -7.06
N VAL A 17 -0.85 11.85 -6.72
CA VAL A 17 -0.57 12.22 -5.34
C VAL A 17 0.23 13.50 -5.31
N THR A 18 -0.23 14.46 -4.56
CA THR A 18 0.59 15.57 -4.09
C THR A 18 1.21 15.15 -2.76
N PRO A 19 2.52 15.34 -2.56
CA PRO A 19 3.15 15.07 -1.28
C PRO A 19 2.72 16.14 -0.29
N GLU A 20 2.00 15.78 0.75
CA GLU A 20 1.77 16.70 1.87
C GLU A 20 1.80 15.99 3.22
N HIS A 21 2.75 16.36 3.94
CA HIS A 21 3.08 16.58 5.36
C HIS A 21 2.54 15.63 6.43
N ALA A 22 3.52 15.18 7.21
CA ALA A 22 3.35 14.57 8.51
C ALA A 22 2.42 15.39 9.42
N GLY A 23 1.25 14.88 9.67
CA GLY A 23 0.38 15.29 10.74
C GLY A 23 0.61 14.45 11.98
N SER A 24 0.33 15.00 13.12
CA SER A 24 0.46 14.35 14.42
C SER A 24 -0.35 13.07 14.49
N SER A 25 0.32 11.93 14.62
CA SER A 25 -0.30 10.64 14.77
C SER A 25 -1.03 10.52 16.09
N ASN A 26 -2.28 10.06 16.06
CA ASN A 26 -2.98 9.54 17.25
C ASN A 26 -2.57 8.10 17.59
N LEU A 27 -1.62 7.54 16.84
CA LEU A 27 -0.92 6.34 17.26
C LEU A 27 -0.02 6.72 18.44
N PRO A 28 0.05 5.90 19.50
CA PRO A 28 1.11 6.06 20.46
C PRO A 28 2.42 6.12 19.67
N PRO A 29 3.33 7.06 19.99
CA PRO A 29 4.59 7.18 19.27
C PRO A 29 5.19 5.78 19.20
N ALA A 30 5.38 5.28 17.97
CA ALA A 30 6.09 4.04 17.79
C ALA A 30 7.39 4.21 18.59
N PRO A 31 7.75 3.29 19.47
CA PRO A 31 9.02 3.41 20.17
C PRO A 31 10.07 3.64 19.09
N ALA A 32 10.97 4.59 19.32
CA ALA A 32 12.06 4.90 18.41
C ALA A 32 13.00 3.69 18.37
N THR A 33 12.54 2.61 17.78
CA THR A 33 13.30 1.39 17.59
C THR A 33 14.21 1.64 16.41
N PRO A 34 15.52 1.43 16.55
CA PRO A 34 16.43 1.63 15.43
C PRO A 34 15.98 0.74 14.26
N VAL A 35 15.80 1.35 13.10
CA VAL A 35 15.54 0.61 11.87
C VAL A 35 16.76 -0.25 11.58
N VAL A 36 16.57 -1.55 11.48
CA VAL A 36 17.64 -2.43 11.04
C VAL A 36 17.81 -2.22 9.53
N THR A 37 18.88 -1.53 9.16
CA THR A 37 19.25 -1.37 7.75
C THR A 37 19.77 -2.70 7.23
N ASN A 38 19.11 -3.23 6.22
CA ASN A 38 19.58 -4.41 5.49
C ASN A 38 20.05 -3.95 4.12
N SER A 39 21.00 -4.67 3.54
CA SER A 39 21.41 -4.45 2.16
C SER A 39 20.36 -5.01 1.20
N PHE A 40 20.20 -4.39 0.05
CA PHE A 40 19.49 -5.01 -1.06
C PHE A 40 20.10 -6.37 -1.41
N THR A 41 19.34 -7.21 -2.09
CA THR A 41 19.73 -8.60 -2.37
C THR A 41 20.87 -8.69 -3.39
N GLY A 42 21.03 -7.66 -4.23
CA GLY A 42 21.91 -7.66 -5.41
C GLY A 42 21.28 -8.35 -6.63
N ASP A 43 20.09 -8.92 -6.49
CA ASP A 43 19.29 -9.39 -7.62
C ASP A 43 18.34 -8.27 -8.05
N TYR A 44 18.60 -7.68 -9.22
CA TYR A 44 17.82 -6.54 -9.72
C TYR A 44 16.32 -6.88 -9.90
N ARG A 45 15.97 -8.14 -10.16
CA ARG A 45 14.58 -8.58 -10.32
C ARG A 45 13.79 -8.50 -9.01
N ILE A 46 14.49 -8.57 -7.89
CA ILE A 46 13.92 -8.41 -6.55
C ILE A 46 14.02 -6.94 -6.14
N ASP A 47 15.21 -6.37 -6.30
CA ASP A 47 15.51 -5.04 -5.78
C ASP A 47 14.71 -3.93 -6.48
N THR A 48 14.33 -4.12 -7.75
CA THR A 48 13.45 -3.20 -8.48
C THR A 48 12.05 -3.10 -7.89
N LEU A 49 11.59 -4.10 -7.14
CA LEU A 49 10.29 -4.09 -6.47
C LEU A 49 10.32 -3.39 -5.12
N LEU A 50 11.49 -2.98 -4.63
CA LEU A 50 11.67 -2.41 -3.30
C LEU A 50 12.05 -0.93 -3.41
N GLU A 51 11.35 -0.09 -2.64
CA GLU A 51 11.68 1.33 -2.57
C GLU A 51 12.86 1.58 -1.64
N ASP A 52 12.67 1.26 -0.38
CA ASP A 52 13.66 1.30 0.67
C ASP A 52 13.35 0.15 1.64
N LEU A 53 14.40 -0.49 2.13
CA LEU A 53 14.25 -1.61 3.06
C LEU A 53 13.66 -1.22 4.42
N SER A 54 13.51 0.07 4.69
CA SER A 54 12.77 0.58 5.85
C SER A 54 11.24 0.55 5.67
N TYR A 55 10.74 0.53 4.44
CA TYR A 55 9.30 0.46 4.15
C TYR A 55 8.76 -0.96 4.32
N ARG A 56 8.76 -1.43 5.56
CA ARG A 56 8.25 -2.75 5.93
C ARG A 56 7.71 -2.76 7.37
N TRP A 57 6.73 -3.58 7.64
CA TRP A 57 6.02 -3.60 8.92
C TRP A 57 6.86 -4.02 10.12
N ASN A 58 7.93 -4.76 9.94
CA ASN A 58 8.84 -5.19 11.00
C ASN A 58 10.25 -4.59 10.84
N SER A 59 10.33 -3.33 10.46
CA SER A 59 11.60 -2.63 10.16
C SER A 59 12.61 -2.65 11.32
N ALA A 60 12.16 -2.86 12.55
CA ALA A 60 13.02 -3.00 13.73
C ALA A 60 13.70 -4.38 13.87
N THR A 61 13.39 -5.33 12.99
CA THR A 61 13.92 -6.70 13.05
C THR A 61 14.68 -7.04 11.77
N SER A 62 15.49 -8.09 11.82
CA SER A 62 16.22 -8.59 10.64
C SER A 62 15.26 -9.11 9.57
N LEU A 63 15.67 -9.08 8.31
CA LEU A 63 14.94 -9.73 7.21
C LEU A 63 14.73 -11.22 7.54
N GLY A 64 13.57 -11.75 7.10
CA GLY A 64 13.17 -13.13 7.38
C GLY A 64 12.59 -13.36 8.77
N SER A 65 12.55 -12.34 9.65
CA SER A 65 11.87 -12.46 10.93
C SER A 65 10.36 -12.60 10.74
N PRO A 66 9.70 -13.48 11.51
CA PRO A 66 8.24 -13.61 11.45
C PRO A 66 7.55 -12.27 11.74
N VAL A 67 6.48 -12.00 11.01
CA VAL A 67 5.65 -10.83 11.20
C VAL A 67 4.17 -11.21 11.13
N THR A 68 3.36 -10.60 12.00
CA THR A 68 1.91 -10.60 11.87
C THR A 68 1.47 -9.19 11.51
N VAL A 69 0.92 -9.02 10.32
CA VAL A 69 0.36 -7.75 9.86
C VAL A 69 -1.13 -7.73 10.18
N THR A 70 -1.57 -6.69 10.88
CA THR A 70 -3.00 -6.52 11.15
C THR A 70 -3.66 -5.71 10.05
N TYR A 71 -4.91 -6.02 9.73
CA TYR A 71 -5.69 -5.24 8.78
C TYR A 71 -7.10 -4.98 9.30
N SER A 72 -7.72 -3.92 8.81
CA SER A 72 -9.10 -3.56 9.15
C SER A 72 -9.82 -2.92 7.97
N PHE A 73 -11.15 -2.99 8.00
CA PHE A 73 -12.00 -2.31 7.02
C PHE A 73 -12.51 -1.01 7.63
N MET A 74 -12.21 0.11 6.99
CA MET A 74 -12.59 1.44 7.46
C MET A 74 -14.10 1.54 7.65
N THR A 75 -14.52 1.88 8.85
CA THR A 75 -15.94 2.10 9.19
C THR A 75 -16.35 3.56 9.08
N ALA A 76 -15.39 4.46 9.10
CA ALA A 76 -15.54 5.89 8.91
C ALA A 76 -14.33 6.44 8.16
N LYS A 77 -14.48 7.62 7.55
CA LYS A 77 -13.37 8.33 6.93
C LYS A 77 -12.26 8.56 7.97
N PRO A 78 -11.01 8.13 7.71
CA PRO A 78 -9.91 8.43 8.61
C PRO A 78 -9.69 9.93 8.74
N VAL A 79 -9.27 10.35 9.93
CA VAL A 79 -8.84 11.72 10.19
C VAL A 79 -7.32 11.69 10.31
N TYR A 80 -6.66 12.07 9.24
CA TYR A 80 -5.20 12.24 9.25
C TYR A 80 -4.83 13.59 9.85
N GLY A 81 -3.72 13.64 10.57
CA GLY A 81 -3.19 14.89 11.06
C GLY A 81 -2.57 15.69 9.90
N GLY A 82 -3.19 16.77 9.45
CA GLY A 82 -2.70 17.62 8.37
C GLY A 82 -3.61 17.65 7.14
N THR A 83 -3.06 18.06 6.00
CA THR A 83 -3.79 18.22 4.73
C THR A 83 -3.57 16.99 3.85
N ASP A 84 -4.22 15.89 4.15
CA ASP A 84 -4.20 14.74 3.26
C ASP A 84 -5.48 14.66 2.44
N SER A 85 -5.33 14.49 1.16
CA SER A 85 -6.45 14.25 0.25
C SER A 85 -6.85 12.78 0.17
N GLY A 86 -6.06 11.87 0.73
CA GLY A 86 -6.38 10.44 0.71
C GLY A 86 -7.70 10.17 1.43
N GLY A 87 -8.67 9.63 0.71
CA GLY A 87 -10.00 9.36 1.23
C GLY A 87 -10.88 10.59 1.48
N ASP A 88 -10.45 11.78 1.10
CA ASP A 88 -11.18 13.01 1.37
C ASP A 88 -12.46 13.14 0.56
N THR A 89 -12.54 12.53 -0.61
CA THR A 89 -13.68 12.65 -1.51
C THR A 89 -14.46 11.35 -1.57
N GLY A 90 -15.73 11.41 -1.20
CA GLY A 90 -16.66 10.31 -1.44
C GLY A 90 -16.35 9.02 -0.71
N PHE A 91 -15.83 9.09 0.54
CA PHE A 91 -15.57 7.90 1.33
C PHE A 91 -16.79 6.98 1.41
N THR A 92 -16.56 5.69 1.18
CA THR A 92 -17.48 4.61 1.52
C THR A 92 -16.73 3.41 2.09
N ALA A 93 -17.35 2.70 3.03
CA ALA A 93 -16.78 1.47 3.56
C ALA A 93 -16.72 0.39 2.47
N PHE A 94 -15.80 -0.56 2.61
CA PHE A 94 -15.76 -1.73 1.73
C PHE A 94 -17.07 -2.52 1.80
N THR A 95 -17.58 -2.91 0.64
CA THR A 95 -18.72 -3.82 0.52
C THR A 95 -18.37 -5.20 1.08
N ALA A 96 -19.38 -6.01 1.36
CA ALA A 96 -19.15 -7.39 1.81
C ALA A 96 -18.35 -8.22 0.80
N GLN A 97 -18.51 -7.95 -0.50
CA GLN A 97 -17.75 -8.61 -1.56
C GLN A 97 -16.27 -8.18 -1.55
N GLN A 98 -16.00 -6.88 -1.37
CA GLN A 98 -14.63 -6.39 -1.24
C GLN A 98 -13.94 -6.96 0.00
N GLN A 99 -14.64 -6.99 1.14
CA GLN A 99 -14.11 -7.58 2.36
C GLN A 99 -13.80 -9.07 2.19
N GLN A 100 -14.70 -9.83 1.54
CA GLN A 100 -14.47 -11.25 1.28
C GLN A 100 -13.27 -11.46 0.37
N ALA A 101 -13.18 -10.72 -0.74
CA ALA A 101 -12.03 -10.78 -1.64
C ALA A 101 -10.72 -10.43 -0.92
N THR A 102 -10.73 -9.43 -0.07
CA THR A 102 -9.56 -9.05 0.74
C THR A 102 -9.10 -10.19 1.66
N ARG A 103 -10.05 -10.86 2.34
CA ARG A 103 -9.73 -12.01 3.19
C ARG A 103 -9.11 -13.15 2.39
N GLU A 104 -9.60 -13.40 1.18
CA GLU A 104 -9.05 -14.40 0.26
C GLU A 104 -7.63 -14.04 -0.20
N VAL A 105 -7.37 -12.78 -0.54
CA VAL A 105 -6.03 -12.30 -0.89
C VAL A 105 -5.07 -12.50 0.29
N PHE A 106 -5.42 -12.05 1.50
CA PHE A 106 -4.55 -12.22 2.65
C PHE A 106 -4.35 -13.69 3.05
N ALA A 107 -5.38 -14.52 2.96
CA ALA A 107 -5.26 -15.96 3.22
C ALA A 107 -4.27 -16.60 2.23
N ARG A 108 -4.34 -16.22 0.96
CA ARG A 108 -3.43 -16.73 -0.08
C ARG A 108 -2.00 -16.25 0.14
N LEU A 109 -1.80 -14.95 0.34
CA LEU A 109 -0.48 -14.39 0.63
C LEU A 109 0.13 -15.02 1.89
N GLY A 110 -0.68 -15.24 2.92
CA GLY A 110 -0.24 -15.91 4.14
C GLY A 110 0.26 -17.33 3.89
N SER A 111 -0.48 -18.11 3.09
CA SER A 111 -0.12 -19.50 2.79
C SER A 111 1.10 -19.61 1.87
N GLU A 112 1.24 -18.71 0.89
CA GLU A 112 2.31 -18.75 -0.10
C GLU A 112 3.62 -18.15 0.41
N LEU A 113 3.54 -17.08 1.21
CA LEU A 113 4.71 -16.31 1.65
C LEU A 113 5.11 -16.58 3.11
N GLY A 114 4.36 -17.40 3.83
CA GLY A 114 4.61 -17.65 5.26
C GLY A 114 4.37 -16.41 6.15
N LEU A 115 3.61 -15.44 5.67
CA LEU A 115 3.21 -14.27 6.44
C LEU A 115 1.95 -14.58 7.26
N SER A 116 1.79 -13.87 8.37
CA SER A 116 0.58 -13.93 9.19
C SER A 116 -0.22 -12.66 9.05
N PHE A 117 -1.51 -12.79 8.74
CA PHE A 117 -2.44 -11.66 8.67
C PHE A 117 -3.55 -11.83 9.70
N ARG A 118 -3.95 -10.75 10.35
CA ARG A 118 -5.02 -10.78 11.34
C ARG A 118 -5.96 -9.59 11.18
N GLU A 119 -7.23 -9.90 10.92
CA GLU A 119 -8.29 -8.88 10.89
C GLU A 119 -8.55 -8.36 12.30
N VAL A 120 -8.71 -7.06 12.43
CA VAL A 120 -9.07 -6.38 13.67
C VAL A 120 -10.23 -5.42 13.41
N ALA A 121 -10.93 -5.01 14.46
CA ALA A 121 -11.96 -3.99 14.37
C ALA A 121 -11.35 -2.65 13.94
N ASP A 122 -12.15 -1.82 13.24
CA ASP A 122 -11.79 -0.46 12.87
C ASP A 122 -12.61 0.54 13.69
N SER A 123 -11.92 1.46 14.32
CA SER A 123 -12.50 2.57 15.07
C SER A 123 -11.52 3.76 15.07
N ALA A 124 -11.91 4.88 15.62
CA ALA A 124 -11.05 6.06 15.74
C ALA A 124 -9.80 5.83 16.61
N SER A 125 -9.82 4.84 17.49
CA SER A 125 -8.73 4.57 18.44
C SER A 125 -8.05 3.22 18.26
N GLN A 126 -8.60 2.35 17.41
CA GLN A 126 -8.06 1.02 17.16
C GLN A 126 -8.34 0.62 15.73
N TYR A 127 -7.31 0.31 14.98
CA TYR A 127 -7.40 -0.13 13.58
C TYR A 127 -6.20 -1.00 13.20
N GLY A 128 -6.29 -1.62 12.03
CA GLY A 128 -5.20 -2.43 11.47
C GLY A 128 -4.03 -1.59 10.96
N GLN A 129 -2.88 -2.21 10.80
CA GLN A 129 -1.73 -1.62 10.12
C GLN A 129 -2.05 -1.34 8.63
N ILE A 130 -2.84 -2.21 8.01
CA ILE A 130 -3.41 -2.00 6.68
C ILE A 130 -4.89 -1.69 6.88
N ARG A 131 -5.33 -0.51 6.46
CA ARG A 131 -6.75 -0.12 6.49
C ARG A 131 -7.26 -0.05 5.06
N LEU A 132 -8.46 -0.55 4.83
CA LEU A 132 -9.03 -0.62 3.48
C LEU A 132 -10.36 0.12 3.42
N GLY A 133 -10.50 0.99 2.42
CA GLY A 133 -11.69 1.80 2.18
C GLY A 133 -11.83 2.21 0.72
N ASN A 134 -12.95 2.80 0.38
CA ASN A 134 -13.20 3.36 -0.95
C ASN A 134 -13.23 4.87 -0.88
N ASN A 135 -12.84 5.50 -1.98
CA ASN A 135 -13.06 6.91 -2.24
C ASN A 135 -13.32 7.13 -3.74
N THR A 136 -13.72 8.33 -4.10
CA THR A 136 -13.89 8.71 -5.51
C THR A 136 -12.55 9.18 -6.06
N GLN A 137 -12.05 8.51 -7.08
CA GLN A 137 -10.80 8.82 -7.76
C GLN A 137 -11.09 9.25 -9.21
N GLN A 138 -10.30 10.20 -9.74
CA GLN A 138 -10.55 10.74 -11.07
C GLN A 138 -9.84 9.96 -12.19
N SER A 139 -8.73 9.31 -11.85
CA SER A 139 -7.82 8.76 -12.87
C SER A 139 -7.07 7.50 -12.41
N SER A 140 -7.50 6.88 -11.33
CA SER A 140 -6.93 5.61 -10.86
C SER A 140 -8.03 4.63 -10.48
N ALA A 141 -7.75 3.34 -10.50
CA ALA A 141 -8.64 2.30 -10.01
C ALA A 141 -8.45 2.04 -8.51
N GLY A 142 -7.29 2.41 -7.99
CA GLY A 142 -6.92 2.34 -6.60
C GLY A 142 -5.62 3.08 -6.33
N TYR A 143 -5.25 3.21 -5.07
CA TYR A 143 -3.91 3.57 -4.61
C TYR A 143 -3.69 3.07 -3.18
N ALA A 144 -2.44 2.95 -2.79
CA ALA A 144 -2.07 2.59 -1.43
C ALA A 144 -0.83 3.36 -0.95
N TYR A 145 -0.68 3.42 0.36
CA TYR A 145 0.50 3.98 0.99
C TYR A 145 1.44 2.85 1.43
N LEU A 146 2.73 3.03 1.18
CA LEU A 146 3.74 2.09 1.63
C LEU A 146 3.80 2.00 3.16
N PRO A 147 4.26 0.89 3.73
CA PRO A 147 4.61 0.81 5.14
C PRO A 147 5.60 1.92 5.49
N ASN A 148 5.41 2.59 6.60
CA ASN A 148 6.26 3.68 7.03
C ASN A 148 6.80 3.42 8.44
N SER A 149 8.12 3.44 8.59
CA SER A 149 8.77 3.27 9.88
C SER A 149 8.64 4.49 10.80
N THR A 150 8.18 5.62 10.30
CA THR A 150 8.07 6.88 11.06
C THR A 150 6.72 7.08 11.75
N GLY A 151 5.78 6.15 11.57
CA GLY A 151 4.45 6.24 12.20
C GLY A 151 3.50 7.22 11.52
N ASP A 152 3.56 7.34 10.20
CA ASP A 152 2.55 8.07 9.43
C ASP A 152 1.19 7.40 9.54
N ASP A 153 0.15 8.16 9.85
CA ASP A 153 -1.23 7.67 10.05
C ASP A 153 -1.84 7.01 8.81
N LYS A 154 -1.28 7.27 7.63
CA LYS A 154 -1.74 6.73 6.33
C LYS A 154 -1.00 5.46 5.93
N ALA A 155 0.11 5.14 6.61
CA ALA A 155 0.95 4.02 6.23
C ALA A 155 0.13 2.73 6.11
N GLY A 156 0.19 2.09 4.95
CA GLY A 156 -0.54 0.88 4.65
C GLY A 156 -2.02 1.06 4.28
N ASP A 157 -2.54 2.29 4.25
CA ASP A 157 -3.93 2.51 3.82
C ASP A 157 -4.11 2.19 2.34
N VAL A 158 -5.14 1.43 2.03
CA VAL A 158 -5.54 0.98 0.69
C VAL A 158 -6.87 1.60 0.31
N TRP A 159 -6.91 2.24 -0.85
CA TRP A 159 -8.08 2.91 -1.37
C TRP A 159 -8.45 2.38 -2.74
N LEU A 160 -9.69 1.92 -2.92
CA LEU A 160 -10.22 1.56 -4.22
C LEU A 160 -11.18 2.65 -4.72
N ASP A 161 -11.16 2.88 -6.03
CA ASP A 161 -12.05 3.85 -6.65
C ASP A 161 -13.49 3.35 -6.66
N SER A 162 -14.36 4.08 -5.94
CA SER A 162 -15.80 3.78 -5.87
C SER A 162 -16.59 4.27 -7.09
N SER A 163 -16.00 5.12 -7.92
CA SER A 163 -16.62 5.56 -9.17
C SER A 163 -16.58 4.48 -10.27
N THR A 164 -15.75 3.45 -10.06
CA THR A 164 -15.65 2.26 -10.91
C THR A 164 -16.52 1.15 -10.32
N PRO A 165 -17.73 0.88 -10.86
CA PRO A 165 -18.65 -0.11 -10.26
C PRO A 165 -18.09 -1.52 -10.13
N ALA A 166 -17.18 -1.90 -11.03
CA ALA A 166 -16.51 -3.19 -10.99
C ALA A 166 -15.71 -3.38 -9.69
N ASN A 167 -15.09 -2.34 -9.17
CA ASN A 167 -14.34 -2.38 -7.91
C ASN A 167 -15.21 -2.73 -6.70
N LEU A 168 -16.51 -2.49 -6.79
CA LEU A 168 -17.45 -2.73 -5.69
C LEU A 168 -18.03 -4.14 -5.72
N THR A 169 -18.15 -4.76 -6.90
CA THR A 169 -18.98 -5.95 -7.09
C THR A 169 -18.37 -7.06 -7.97
N GLN A 170 -17.29 -6.78 -8.70
CA GLN A 170 -16.70 -7.75 -9.65
C GLN A 170 -15.30 -8.17 -9.21
N LEU A 171 -15.19 -8.71 -8.00
CA LEU A 171 -13.93 -9.09 -7.37
C LEU A 171 -13.63 -10.59 -7.45
N ALA A 172 -14.16 -11.27 -8.45
CA ALA A 172 -13.77 -12.66 -8.70
C ALA A 172 -12.29 -12.74 -9.08
N GLN A 173 -11.61 -13.78 -8.62
CA GLN A 173 -10.21 -14.02 -8.98
C GLN A 173 -10.02 -13.97 -10.49
N GLY A 174 -9.01 -13.23 -10.95
CA GLY A 174 -8.71 -12.99 -12.36
C GLY A 174 -9.47 -11.80 -12.99
N SER A 175 -10.38 -11.16 -12.26
CA SER A 175 -11.00 -9.91 -12.72
C SER A 175 -10.03 -8.72 -12.56
N TYR A 176 -10.34 -7.64 -13.30
CA TYR A 176 -9.57 -6.38 -13.17
C TYR A 176 -9.61 -5.83 -11.74
N ALA A 177 -10.78 -5.81 -11.10
CA ALA A 177 -10.93 -5.32 -9.73
C ALA A 177 -10.18 -6.20 -8.71
N TRP A 178 -10.11 -7.52 -8.92
CA TRP A 178 -9.26 -8.40 -8.12
C TRP A 178 -7.78 -8.05 -8.30
N ALA A 179 -7.33 -7.86 -9.55
CA ALA A 179 -5.95 -7.48 -9.84
C ALA A 179 -5.60 -6.13 -9.19
N THR A 180 -6.50 -5.15 -9.26
CA THR A 180 -6.34 -3.87 -8.57
C THR A 180 -6.19 -4.06 -7.06
N LEU A 181 -7.07 -4.84 -6.43
CA LEU A 181 -7.00 -5.09 -4.98
C LEU A 181 -5.67 -5.75 -4.58
N VAL A 182 -5.23 -6.77 -5.32
CA VAL A 182 -3.93 -7.44 -5.07
C VAL A 182 -2.77 -6.47 -5.24
N HIS A 183 -2.82 -5.62 -6.27
CA HIS A 183 -1.81 -4.63 -6.57
C HIS A 183 -1.66 -3.61 -5.42
N GLU A 184 -2.77 -3.03 -4.96
CA GLU A 184 -2.74 -2.05 -3.88
C GLU A 184 -2.32 -2.68 -2.53
N ILE A 185 -2.73 -3.92 -2.27
CA ILE A 185 -2.21 -4.68 -1.11
C ILE A 185 -0.70 -4.90 -1.23
N GLY A 186 -0.19 -5.14 -2.44
CA GLY A 186 1.26 -5.22 -2.70
C GLY A 186 2.00 -3.96 -2.26
N HIS A 187 1.49 -2.79 -2.60
CA HIS A 187 2.05 -1.52 -2.12
C HIS A 187 1.97 -1.39 -0.59
N ALA A 188 0.82 -1.71 0.00
CA ALA A 188 0.66 -1.70 1.45
C ALA A 188 1.58 -2.69 2.19
N LEU A 189 2.14 -3.67 1.47
CA LEU A 189 3.16 -4.59 1.98
C LEU A 189 4.61 -4.16 1.69
N GLY A 190 4.80 -3.05 0.97
CA GLY A 190 6.13 -2.45 0.73
C GLY A 190 6.66 -2.62 -0.69
N LEU A 191 5.90 -3.16 -1.63
CA LEU A 191 6.32 -3.30 -3.01
C LEU A 191 6.07 -2.01 -3.79
N LYS A 192 7.02 -1.61 -4.64
CA LYS A 192 6.85 -0.56 -5.64
C LYS A 192 6.70 -1.15 -7.04
N HIS A 193 6.40 -0.32 -8.01
CA HIS A 193 6.46 -0.74 -9.41
C HIS A 193 7.90 -1.02 -9.84
N PRO A 194 8.14 -2.05 -10.66
CA PRO A 194 9.50 -2.41 -11.08
C PRO A 194 10.09 -1.40 -12.08
N GLY A 195 9.25 -0.67 -12.80
CA GLY A 195 9.69 0.31 -13.78
C GLY A 195 9.73 1.74 -13.24
N ASN A 196 10.19 2.69 -14.08
CA ASN A 196 10.25 4.12 -13.76
C ASN A 196 8.99 4.86 -14.23
N TYR A 197 7.83 4.36 -13.83
CA TYR A 197 6.53 4.94 -14.20
C TYR A 197 5.69 5.38 -12.98
N ASN A 198 6.33 5.58 -11.86
CA ASN A 198 5.69 6.25 -10.72
C ASN A 198 5.51 7.74 -11.03
N ALA A 199 4.33 8.27 -10.82
CA ALA A 199 4.05 9.66 -11.12
C ALA A 199 4.99 10.60 -10.33
N GLY A 200 5.82 11.33 -11.05
CA GLY A 200 6.67 12.38 -10.50
C GLY A 200 8.09 11.97 -10.09
N GLU A 201 8.49 10.72 -10.21
CA GLU A 201 9.85 10.30 -9.89
C GLU A 201 10.72 10.15 -11.14
N THR A 202 11.61 11.12 -11.34
CA THR A 202 12.59 11.11 -12.42
C THR A 202 14.02 10.79 -11.97
N SER A 203 14.29 10.70 -10.65
CA SER A 203 15.66 10.75 -10.15
C SER A 203 16.22 9.45 -9.57
N ASP A 204 15.42 8.48 -9.22
CA ASP A 204 15.89 7.29 -8.50
C ASP A 204 16.06 6.03 -9.35
N ALA A 205 15.69 6.09 -10.61
CA ALA A 205 15.81 4.98 -11.55
C ALA A 205 17.22 4.37 -11.65
N ALA A 206 18.24 5.20 -11.52
CA ALA A 206 19.62 4.75 -11.65
C ALA A 206 20.19 4.13 -10.36
N ALA A 207 19.59 4.43 -9.20
CA ALA A 207 20.15 4.01 -7.92
C ALA A 207 19.64 2.65 -7.43
N ARG A 208 18.47 2.18 -7.91
CA ARG A 208 17.77 1.01 -7.36
C ARG A 208 17.48 -0.10 -8.37
N GLY A 209 18.04 -0.02 -9.59
CA GLY A 209 17.79 -1.00 -10.63
C GLY A 209 16.32 -1.03 -11.03
N ASN A 210 15.92 -0.21 -11.97
CA ASN A 210 14.66 -0.38 -12.66
C ASN A 210 14.86 -1.29 -13.87
N PHE A 211 13.82 -1.95 -14.32
CA PHE A 211 13.86 -2.59 -15.63
C PHE A 211 14.17 -1.56 -16.72
N LEU A 212 15.17 -1.84 -17.53
CA LEU A 212 15.73 -0.87 -18.49
C LEU A 212 14.96 -0.78 -19.81
N GLY A 213 13.89 -1.53 -19.99
CA GLY A 213 13.11 -1.52 -21.21
C GLY A 213 11.81 -2.30 -21.15
N ALA A 214 10.91 -2.03 -22.09
CA ALA A 214 9.59 -2.64 -22.17
C ALA A 214 9.61 -4.19 -22.30
N GLN A 215 10.73 -4.78 -22.69
CA GLN A 215 10.88 -6.24 -22.76
C GLN A 215 11.18 -6.85 -21.40
N GLU A 216 11.76 -6.12 -20.46
CA GLU A 216 12.04 -6.57 -19.11
C GLU A 216 10.85 -6.31 -18.18
N ASP A 217 10.00 -5.35 -18.52
CA ASP A 217 8.82 -4.97 -17.76
C ASP A 217 7.67 -6.01 -17.86
N ASN A 218 7.75 -6.93 -18.81
CA ASN A 218 6.71 -7.94 -19.08
C ASN A 218 7.11 -9.35 -18.69
N THR A 219 8.19 -9.53 -17.97
CA THR A 219 8.63 -10.80 -17.40
C THR A 219 8.34 -10.83 -15.91
#